data_7119cad9a08ec82bc14345c56f201979
#
_entry.id   7119cad9a08ec82bc14345c56f201979
#
_cell.length_a   1.000
_cell.length_b   1.000
_cell.length_c   1.000
_cell.angle_alpha   90.00
_cell.angle_beta   90.00
_cell.angle_gamma   90.00
#
_symmetry.space_group_name_H-M   'P 1'
#
loop_
_entity.id
_entity.type
_entity.pdbx_description
1 polymer ?
#
loop_
_entity_poly.entity_id
_entity_poly.type
_entity_poly.pdbx_seq_one_letter_code
_entity_poly.pdbx_strand_id
1 'polypeptide(L)'
;MQLFPILKTAVWITALCLCAQGQNAPGKDAPVNESKGMPPRVTPAEYQTHAQAGTVTVAAEFTGHAVGTPQGSLTNDDYVVVEVGFFGPAGARAKLAIDDFSLRINGKKNALPGQPYGVVLSSLKDPEWEPPVKPEKKSSLNTGGEGGGGGQSNDPPPVPKMTFPERRAMEQKVQKATLPEGDRALPVAGLIFFQYGGRTKAMKSLELIYSGPAGKATLTLQP
;
A
#
# COMPACT_ATOMS: atom_id res chain seq x y z
N MET A 1 -25.05 65.57 49.86
CA MET A 1 -24.25 65.97 51.02
C MET A 1 -23.15 64.90 51.17
N GLN A 2 -22.01 65.32 50.73
CA GLN A 2 -20.71 65.11 51.40
C GLN A 2 -20.25 63.60 51.50
N LEU A 3 -19.12 63.25 51.31
CA LEU A 3 -17.76 63.74 50.90
C LEU A 3 -16.82 62.56 51.00
N PHE A 4 -15.99 62.39 50.05
CA PHE A 4 -14.59 61.91 50.02
C PHE A 4 -13.86 61.68 51.38
N PRO A 5 -12.69 61.10 51.36
CA PRO A 5 -11.84 60.28 50.43
C PRO A 5 -10.94 59.28 51.19
N ILE A 6 -9.83 58.86 50.51
CA ILE A 6 -8.50 58.48 51.00
C ILE A 6 -8.17 57.00 50.76
N LEU A 7 -7.33 56.67 49.89
CA LEU A 7 -5.89 56.87 49.63
C LEU A 7 -5.05 55.66 50.05
N LYS A 8 -4.38 55.09 49.06
CA LYS A 8 -3.05 54.48 49.00
C LYS A 8 -2.83 53.17 49.78
N THR A 9 -2.40 52.13 49.11
CA THR A 9 -0.95 51.88 48.94
C THR A 9 -0.71 50.77 47.91
N ALA A 10 0.18 51.08 47.01
CA ALA A 10 0.76 50.14 46.05
C ALA A 10 1.71 49.20 46.81
N VAL A 11 1.55 47.89 46.65
CA VAL A 11 2.61 46.91 46.90
C VAL A 11 2.89 46.17 45.62
N TRP A 12 4.01 46.52 45.06
CA TRP A 12 4.66 45.80 43.99
C TRP A 12 5.26 44.50 44.53
N ILE A 13 4.65 43.36 44.22
CA ILE A 13 5.32 42.04 44.37
C ILE A 13 5.66 41.56 42.99
N THR A 14 6.89 41.75 42.62
CA THR A 14 7.53 41.11 41.47
C THR A 14 7.69 39.63 41.78
N ALA A 15 6.71 38.83 41.35
CA ALA A 15 6.87 37.38 41.31
C ALA A 15 7.62 37.01 40.03
N LEU A 16 8.91 36.69 40.18
CA LEU A 16 9.68 35.99 39.15
C LEU A 16 9.05 34.61 38.94
N CYS A 17 8.23 34.48 37.92
CA CYS A 17 7.87 33.18 37.36
C CYS A 17 9.06 32.65 36.56
N LEU A 18 9.86 31.79 37.15
CA LEU A 18 10.73 30.88 36.43
C LEU A 18 9.81 29.96 35.56
N CYS A 19 9.63 30.30 34.31
CA CYS A 19 9.10 29.36 33.33
C CYS A 19 10.16 28.27 33.15
N ALA A 20 10.01 27.15 33.83
CA ALA A 20 10.62 25.91 33.45
C ALA A 20 10.05 25.53 32.08
N GLN A 21 10.76 25.89 31.01
CA GLN A 21 10.52 25.35 29.67
C GLN A 21 10.88 23.88 29.73
N GLY A 22 9.87 23.06 30.00
CA GLY A 22 9.93 21.65 29.69
C GLY A 22 10.16 21.54 28.18
N GLN A 23 11.40 21.30 27.80
CA GLN A 23 11.75 20.85 26.45
C GLN A 23 11.13 19.46 26.29
N ASN A 24 9.90 19.40 25.82
CA ASN A 24 9.42 18.23 25.10
C ASN A 24 10.31 18.11 23.88
N ALA A 25 11.37 17.33 23.99
CA ALA A 25 12.06 16.82 22.83
C ALA A 25 10.98 16.15 21.96
N PRO A 26 10.78 16.57 20.70
CA PRO A 26 9.94 15.82 19.81
C PRO A 26 10.59 14.45 19.69
N GLY A 27 9.91 13.41 20.20
CA GLY A 27 10.26 12.05 19.90
C GLY A 27 10.42 12.02 18.38
N LYS A 28 11.61 11.66 17.94
CA LYS A 28 11.85 11.29 16.55
C LYS A 28 11.13 9.95 16.34
N ASP A 29 9.83 10.00 16.22
CA ASP A 29 9.11 8.98 15.49
C ASP A 29 9.67 9.08 14.07
N ALA A 30 10.58 8.17 13.76
CA ALA A 30 10.99 7.98 12.38
C ALA A 30 9.70 7.90 11.56
N PRO A 31 9.59 8.61 10.41
CA PRO A 31 8.36 8.59 9.65
C PRO A 31 8.09 7.11 9.34
N VAL A 32 7.09 6.56 10.00
CA VAL A 32 6.51 5.29 9.59
C VAL A 32 6.20 5.53 8.12
N ASN A 33 6.72 4.70 7.25
CA ASN A 33 6.59 4.86 5.80
C ASN A 33 5.13 4.53 5.45
N GLU A 34 4.22 5.43 5.86
CA GLU A 34 2.79 5.27 5.71
C GLU A 34 2.47 5.21 4.21
N SER A 35 1.67 4.23 3.84
CA SER A 35 1.11 4.16 2.50
C SER A 35 0.40 5.48 2.20
N LYS A 36 0.72 6.10 1.08
CA LYS A 36 0.01 7.28 0.58
C LYS A 36 -1.16 6.88 -0.30
N GLY A 37 -1.22 5.62 -0.69
CA GLY A 37 -2.17 5.10 -1.66
C GLY A 37 -1.79 5.45 -3.10
N MET A 38 -2.68 5.06 -4.00
CA MET A 38 -2.65 5.48 -5.40
C MET A 38 -3.19 6.91 -5.51
N PRO A 39 -2.75 7.69 -6.51
CA PRO A 39 -3.46 8.92 -6.85
C PRO A 39 -4.91 8.58 -7.20
N PRO A 40 -5.91 9.14 -6.50
CA PRO A 40 -7.31 8.87 -6.83
C PRO A 40 -7.63 9.44 -8.23
N ARG A 41 -8.49 8.76 -8.97
CA ARG A 41 -9.03 9.29 -10.23
C ARG A 41 -9.88 10.53 -9.94
N VAL A 42 -10.20 11.31 -10.97
CA VAL A 42 -10.93 12.57 -10.80
C VAL A 42 -12.36 12.31 -10.29
N THR A 43 -13.00 11.26 -10.81
CA THR A 43 -14.37 10.89 -10.47
C THR A 43 -14.54 9.39 -10.24
N PRO A 44 -15.54 8.97 -9.44
CA PRO A 44 -15.86 7.55 -9.28
C PRO A 44 -16.22 6.84 -10.58
N ALA A 45 -16.76 7.57 -11.55
CA ALA A 45 -17.17 7.01 -12.84
C ALA A 45 -16.02 6.57 -13.76
N GLU A 46 -14.80 6.96 -13.43
CA GLU A 46 -13.59 6.53 -14.15
C GLU A 46 -13.12 5.13 -13.73
N TYR A 47 -13.68 4.58 -12.68
CA TYR A 47 -13.47 3.19 -12.28
C TYR A 47 -14.46 2.28 -13.00
N GLN A 48 -14.17 0.99 -13.01
CA GLN A 48 -15.03 -0.02 -13.62
C GLN A 48 -16.45 -0.02 -13.04
N THR A 49 -16.57 0.21 -11.74
CA THR A 49 -17.85 0.26 -11.03
C THR A 49 -17.75 1.15 -9.77
N HIS A 50 -18.89 1.65 -9.33
CA HIS A 50 -18.97 2.38 -8.06
C HIS A 50 -20.34 2.19 -7.40
N ALA A 51 -20.38 2.33 -6.07
CA ALA A 51 -21.60 2.23 -5.28
C ALA A 51 -21.54 3.15 -4.05
N GLN A 52 -22.70 3.55 -3.57
CA GLN A 52 -22.83 4.40 -2.39
C GLN A 52 -22.73 3.56 -1.11
N ALA A 53 -21.92 4.02 -0.15
CA ALA A 53 -21.79 3.49 1.19
C ALA A 53 -22.01 4.64 2.19
N GLY A 54 -23.25 4.84 2.65
CA GLY A 54 -23.62 6.01 3.46
C GLY A 54 -23.43 7.32 2.70
N THR A 55 -22.58 8.21 3.21
CA THR A 55 -22.23 9.50 2.57
C THR A 55 -21.03 9.44 1.64
N VAL A 56 -20.41 8.26 1.51
CA VAL A 56 -19.20 8.04 0.73
C VAL A 56 -19.52 7.19 -0.49
N THR A 57 -18.92 7.49 -1.63
CA THR A 57 -18.94 6.64 -2.81
C THR A 57 -17.68 5.79 -2.84
N VAL A 58 -17.84 4.48 -2.88
CA VAL A 58 -16.77 3.51 -3.10
C VAL A 58 -16.73 3.17 -4.58
N ALA A 59 -15.58 3.28 -5.20
CA ALA A 59 -15.34 2.92 -6.60
C ALA A 59 -14.28 1.83 -6.66
N ALA A 60 -14.35 0.95 -7.66
CA ALA A 60 -13.42 -0.15 -7.77
C ALA A 60 -13.14 -0.56 -9.21
N GLU A 61 -11.92 -1.07 -9.44
CA GLU A 61 -11.48 -1.66 -10.69
C GLU A 61 -10.67 -2.93 -10.42
N PHE A 62 -11.01 -4.00 -11.12
CA PHE A 62 -10.30 -5.26 -11.03
C PHE A 62 -9.11 -5.28 -12.00
N THR A 63 -7.91 -5.48 -11.49
CA THR A 63 -6.67 -5.50 -12.29
C THR A 63 -6.08 -6.91 -12.47
N GLY A 64 -6.80 -7.93 -12.00
CA GLY A 64 -6.34 -9.32 -12.08
C GLY A 64 -5.10 -9.55 -11.22
N HIS A 65 -4.08 -10.17 -11.81
CA HIS A 65 -2.78 -10.39 -11.17
C HIS A 65 -1.79 -9.24 -11.37
N ALA A 66 -2.22 -8.16 -12.03
CA ALA A 66 -1.37 -6.99 -12.24
C ALA A 66 -1.42 -6.07 -11.00
N VAL A 67 -0.26 -5.72 -10.50
CA VAL A 67 -0.07 -4.77 -9.39
C VAL A 67 0.39 -3.45 -10.00
N GLY A 68 -0.56 -2.61 -10.38
CA GLY A 68 -0.28 -1.26 -10.91
C GLY A 68 0.29 -0.37 -9.81
N THR A 69 1.39 0.30 -10.08
CA THR A 69 1.95 1.30 -9.18
C THR A 69 2.26 2.57 -9.97
N PRO A 70 2.36 3.75 -9.33
CA PRO A 70 2.76 4.97 -10.04
C PRO A 70 4.14 4.89 -10.70
N GLN A 71 4.97 3.91 -10.32
CA GLN A 71 6.34 3.72 -10.81
C GLN A 71 6.50 2.50 -11.73
N GLY A 72 5.41 1.92 -12.22
CA GLY A 72 5.43 0.75 -13.10
C GLY A 72 4.49 -0.35 -12.66
N SER A 73 4.37 -1.39 -13.47
CA SER A 73 3.49 -2.52 -13.23
C SER A 73 4.30 -3.72 -12.75
N LEU A 74 3.83 -4.35 -11.68
CA LEU A 74 4.34 -5.61 -11.16
C LEU A 74 3.28 -6.69 -11.37
N THR A 75 3.64 -7.95 -11.15
CA THR A 75 2.71 -9.08 -11.21
C THR A 75 2.79 -9.93 -9.95
N ASN A 76 1.70 -10.63 -9.67
CA ASN A 76 1.60 -11.55 -8.55
C ASN A 76 0.79 -12.77 -8.95
N ASP A 77 1.35 -13.98 -8.81
CA ASP A 77 0.67 -15.21 -9.21
C ASP A 77 -0.32 -15.74 -8.15
N ASP A 78 -0.12 -15.38 -6.88
CA ASP A 78 -0.87 -15.93 -5.74
C ASP A 78 -2.02 -15.03 -5.30
N TYR A 79 -2.04 -13.77 -5.76
CA TYR A 79 -3.02 -12.78 -5.36
C TYR A 79 -3.61 -12.07 -6.58
N VAL A 80 -4.88 -11.74 -6.46
CA VAL A 80 -5.53 -10.79 -7.38
C VAL A 80 -5.69 -9.45 -6.70
N VAL A 81 -5.77 -8.41 -7.50
CA VAL A 81 -5.70 -7.03 -7.07
C VAL A 81 -6.94 -6.28 -7.49
N VAL A 82 -7.46 -5.47 -6.59
CA VAL A 82 -8.52 -4.51 -6.87
C VAL A 82 -8.02 -3.13 -6.46
N GLU A 83 -8.05 -2.19 -7.41
CA GLU A 83 -7.89 -0.77 -7.10
C GLU A 83 -9.21 -0.24 -6.55
N VAL A 84 -9.16 0.43 -5.40
CA VAL A 84 -10.33 0.99 -4.75
C VAL A 84 -10.13 2.48 -4.55
N GLY A 85 -11.18 3.26 -4.85
CA GLY A 85 -11.24 4.69 -4.60
C GLY A 85 -12.40 5.05 -3.68
N PHE A 86 -12.16 5.97 -2.74
CA PHE A 86 -13.17 6.55 -1.87
C PHE A 86 -13.36 8.02 -2.20
N PHE A 87 -14.61 8.41 -2.39
CA PHE A 87 -15.01 9.76 -2.73
C PHE A 87 -16.09 10.24 -1.78
N GLY A 88 -16.05 11.52 -1.44
CA GLY A 88 -17.02 12.14 -0.55
C GLY A 88 -17.15 13.62 -0.84
N PRO A 89 -18.06 14.33 -0.14
CA PRO A 89 -18.14 15.79 -0.23
C PRO A 89 -16.84 16.46 0.20
N ALA A 90 -16.67 17.72 -0.15
CA ALA A 90 -15.48 18.49 0.20
C ALA A 90 -15.21 18.46 1.71
N GLY A 91 -13.99 18.14 2.11
CA GLY A 91 -13.56 18.02 3.50
C GLY A 91 -13.99 16.72 4.19
N ALA A 92 -14.64 15.80 3.48
CA ALA A 92 -15.00 14.49 4.05
C ALA A 92 -13.76 13.67 4.42
N ARG A 93 -13.94 12.85 5.44
CA ARG A 93 -12.93 11.88 5.91
C ARG A 93 -13.57 10.50 6.05
N ALA A 94 -12.78 9.46 5.91
CA ALA A 94 -13.22 8.10 6.16
C ALA A 94 -12.13 7.32 6.93
N LYS A 95 -12.58 6.49 7.86
CA LYS A 95 -11.70 5.51 8.51
C LYS A 95 -11.69 4.26 7.63
N LEU A 96 -10.51 3.88 7.17
CA LEU A 96 -10.29 2.78 6.22
C LEU A 96 -9.51 1.67 6.89
N ALA A 97 -9.92 0.44 6.63
CA ALA A 97 -9.19 -0.77 7.02
C ALA A 97 -9.28 -1.79 5.88
N ILE A 98 -8.22 -2.54 5.65
CA ILE A 98 -8.20 -3.61 4.63
C ILE A 98 -9.19 -4.71 4.99
N ASP A 99 -9.38 -4.98 6.27
CA ASP A 99 -10.32 -5.98 6.80
C ASP A 99 -11.79 -5.65 6.51
N ASP A 100 -12.12 -4.41 6.16
CA ASP A 100 -13.48 -4.00 5.76
C ASP A 100 -13.87 -4.53 4.38
N PHE A 101 -12.92 -5.13 3.64
CA PHE A 101 -13.11 -5.59 2.27
C PHE A 101 -13.05 -7.11 2.15
N SER A 102 -13.91 -7.63 1.29
CA SER A 102 -13.84 -9.03 0.87
C SER A 102 -14.23 -9.16 -0.60
N LEU A 103 -13.63 -10.14 -1.29
CA LEU A 103 -13.88 -10.43 -2.70
C LEU A 103 -14.60 -11.78 -2.86
N ARG A 104 -15.79 -11.76 -3.42
CA ARG A 104 -16.53 -12.98 -3.77
C ARG A 104 -16.29 -13.33 -5.22
N ILE A 105 -15.80 -14.52 -5.49
CA ILE A 105 -15.51 -15.04 -6.83
C ILE A 105 -16.51 -16.12 -7.20
N ASN A 106 -17.13 -16.01 -8.37
CA ASN A 106 -18.07 -16.99 -8.94
C ASN A 106 -19.25 -17.32 -7.98
N GLY A 107 -19.74 -16.35 -7.24
CA GLY A 107 -20.87 -16.53 -6.32
C GLY A 107 -20.59 -17.47 -5.14
N LYS A 108 -19.34 -17.83 -4.85
CA LYS A 108 -19.00 -18.71 -3.72
C LYS A 108 -19.50 -18.12 -2.40
N LYS A 109 -19.98 -18.99 -1.50
CA LYS A 109 -20.50 -18.59 -0.19
C LYS A 109 -19.46 -17.82 0.64
N ASN A 110 -18.21 -18.28 0.62
CA ASN A 110 -17.12 -17.65 1.35
C ASN A 110 -16.41 -16.64 0.45
N ALA A 111 -16.44 -15.37 0.83
CA ALA A 111 -15.66 -14.34 0.21
C ALA A 111 -14.22 -14.38 0.75
N LEU A 112 -13.26 -13.99 -0.08
CA LEU A 112 -11.85 -13.90 0.28
C LEU A 112 -11.62 -12.58 1.02
N PRO A 113 -11.02 -12.57 2.21
CA PRO A 113 -10.72 -11.33 2.93
C PRO A 113 -9.60 -10.56 2.25
N GLY A 114 -9.62 -9.24 2.39
CA GLY A 114 -8.50 -8.38 2.02
C GLY A 114 -7.23 -8.77 2.78
N GLN A 115 -6.09 -8.68 2.11
CA GLN A 115 -4.79 -9.06 2.67
C GLN A 115 -3.86 -7.86 2.77
N PRO A 116 -3.09 -7.74 3.85
CA PRO A 116 -2.07 -6.70 3.97
C PRO A 116 -0.95 -6.93 2.95
N TYR A 117 -0.37 -5.84 2.42
CA TYR A 117 0.65 -5.91 1.39
C TYR A 117 1.87 -6.77 1.80
N GLY A 118 2.18 -6.86 3.10
CA GLY A 118 3.34 -7.60 3.59
C GLY A 118 3.34 -9.08 3.21
N VAL A 119 2.17 -9.74 3.16
CA VAL A 119 2.07 -11.16 2.76
C VAL A 119 2.18 -11.36 1.25
N VAL A 120 1.96 -10.30 0.48
CA VAL A 120 1.98 -10.34 -0.99
C VAL A 120 3.41 -10.24 -1.54
N LEU A 121 4.34 -9.69 -0.75
CA LEU A 121 5.70 -9.38 -1.20
C LEU A 121 6.50 -10.59 -1.63
N SER A 122 6.25 -11.77 -1.07
CA SER A 122 6.99 -13.00 -1.37
C SER A 122 6.73 -13.54 -2.78
N SER A 123 5.57 -13.23 -3.35
CA SER A 123 5.13 -13.70 -4.69
C SER A 123 5.11 -12.60 -5.74
N LEU A 124 5.63 -11.41 -5.43
CA LEU A 124 5.78 -10.34 -6.40
C LEU A 124 6.85 -10.64 -7.43
N LYS A 125 6.55 -10.28 -8.69
CA LYS A 125 7.46 -10.37 -9.82
C LYS A 125 7.48 -9.02 -10.55
N ASP A 126 8.67 -8.61 -10.95
CA ASP A 126 8.85 -7.48 -11.84
C ASP A 126 9.02 -8.01 -13.26
N PRO A 127 8.07 -7.82 -14.17
CA PRO A 127 8.16 -8.34 -15.54
C PRO A 127 9.23 -7.62 -16.37
N GLU A 128 9.66 -6.43 -15.95
CA GLU A 128 10.71 -5.66 -16.60
C GLU A 128 12.10 -5.96 -16.05
N TRP A 129 12.19 -6.77 -14.98
CA TRP A 129 13.47 -7.13 -14.41
C TRP A 129 14.19 -8.17 -15.27
N GLU A 130 15.33 -7.78 -15.82
CA GLU A 130 16.24 -8.67 -16.52
C GLU A 130 17.43 -9.06 -15.62
N PRO A 131 17.78 -10.35 -15.57
CA PRO A 131 18.95 -10.76 -14.83
C PRO A 131 20.20 -10.09 -15.40
N PRO A 132 21.12 -9.60 -14.55
CA PRO A 132 22.35 -8.98 -15.02
C PRO A 132 23.11 -9.95 -15.93
N VAL A 133 23.44 -9.48 -17.12
CA VAL A 133 24.23 -10.26 -18.10
C VAL A 133 25.57 -10.60 -17.44
N LYS A 134 25.82 -11.86 -17.20
CA LYS A 134 27.17 -12.30 -16.76
C LYS A 134 28.17 -11.90 -17.86
N PRO A 135 29.22 -11.13 -17.50
CA PRO A 135 30.28 -10.90 -18.47
C PRO A 135 30.79 -12.29 -18.90
N GLU A 136 30.72 -12.56 -20.18
CA GLU A 136 31.34 -13.77 -20.73
C GLU A 136 32.79 -13.79 -20.27
N LYS A 137 33.12 -14.74 -19.40
CA LYS A 137 34.51 -15.03 -19.13
C LYS A 137 35.11 -15.40 -20.47
N LYS A 138 35.83 -14.47 -21.10
CA LYS A 138 36.73 -14.80 -22.20
C LYS A 138 37.56 -15.96 -21.70
N SER A 139 37.27 -17.14 -22.23
CA SER A 139 38.08 -18.34 -21.94
C SER A 139 39.51 -17.99 -22.34
N SER A 140 40.34 -17.69 -21.34
CA SER A 140 41.77 -17.67 -21.52
C SER A 140 42.13 -19.08 -21.99
N LEU A 141 42.49 -19.20 -23.24
CA LEU A 141 43.16 -20.36 -23.77
C LEU A 141 44.48 -20.48 -22.98
N ASN A 142 44.45 -21.19 -21.88
CA ASN A 142 45.66 -21.62 -21.21
C ASN A 142 46.01 -22.99 -21.76
N THR A 143 46.88 -22.97 -22.72
CA THR A 143 47.57 -24.13 -23.26
C THR A 143 48.46 -24.74 -22.17
N GLY A 144 48.22 -25.98 -21.79
CA GLY A 144 49.21 -26.83 -21.16
C GLY A 144 49.05 -27.06 -19.65
N GLY A 145 48.80 -28.29 -19.24
CA GLY A 145 48.94 -28.74 -17.85
C GLY A 145 47.98 -29.88 -17.52
N GLU A 146 48.46 -31.07 -17.67
CA GLU A 146 47.94 -32.38 -17.29
C GLU A 146 47.59 -32.45 -15.79
N GLY A 147 46.43 -33.03 -15.42
CA GLY A 147 46.21 -33.67 -14.12
C GLY A 147 45.11 -33.09 -13.23
N GLY A 148 44.08 -33.90 -13.01
CA GLY A 148 43.22 -33.76 -11.82
C GLY A 148 41.72 -33.68 -12.10
N GLY A 149 41.01 -34.81 -11.95
CA GLY A 149 39.57 -34.95 -12.06
C GLY A 149 38.81 -33.99 -11.19
N GLY A 150 38.11 -33.04 -11.82
CA GLY A 150 37.09 -32.22 -11.24
C GLY A 150 35.77 -32.57 -11.91
N GLY A 151 34.88 -33.23 -11.18
CA GLY A 151 33.54 -33.56 -11.65
C GLY A 151 32.85 -32.31 -12.14
N GLN A 152 32.57 -32.24 -13.43
CA GLN A 152 31.60 -31.29 -13.98
C GLN A 152 30.23 -31.65 -13.38
N SER A 153 29.78 -30.90 -12.40
CA SER A 153 28.39 -30.93 -12.03
C SER A 153 27.59 -30.41 -13.22
N ASN A 154 26.80 -31.27 -13.83
CA ASN A 154 25.85 -30.92 -14.89
C ASN A 154 24.62 -30.14 -14.32
N ASP A 155 24.75 -29.54 -13.16
CA ASP A 155 23.70 -28.72 -12.61
C ASP A 155 23.53 -27.47 -13.48
N PRO A 156 22.29 -27.16 -13.90
CA PRO A 156 22.04 -25.94 -14.63
C PRO A 156 22.51 -24.74 -13.80
N PRO A 157 23.09 -23.72 -14.43
CA PRO A 157 23.58 -22.55 -13.71
C PRO A 157 22.45 -21.97 -12.87
N PRO A 158 22.73 -21.56 -11.61
CA PRO A 158 21.71 -21.03 -10.74
C PRO A 158 21.01 -19.84 -11.41
N VAL A 159 19.68 -19.89 -11.44
CA VAL A 159 18.85 -18.80 -12.00
C VAL A 159 19.23 -17.51 -11.26
N PRO A 160 19.60 -16.44 -11.98
CA PRO A 160 19.91 -15.17 -11.36
C PRO A 160 18.72 -14.73 -10.51
N LYS A 161 18.97 -14.34 -9.27
CA LYS A 161 17.95 -13.81 -8.36
C LYS A 161 18.10 -12.29 -8.27
N MET A 162 16.97 -11.60 -8.18
CA MET A 162 16.93 -10.18 -7.90
C MET A 162 17.76 -9.85 -6.65
N THR A 163 18.54 -8.78 -6.71
CA THR A 163 19.35 -8.35 -5.56
C THR A 163 18.46 -7.81 -4.44
N PHE A 164 19.00 -7.77 -3.23
CA PHE A 164 18.26 -7.25 -2.07
C PHE A 164 17.79 -5.79 -2.25
N PRO A 165 18.62 -4.84 -2.77
CA PRO A 165 18.16 -3.48 -3.03
C PRO A 165 17.03 -3.40 -4.06
N GLU A 166 17.09 -4.17 -5.15
CA GLU A 166 16.03 -4.21 -6.17
C GLU A 166 14.73 -4.73 -5.59
N ARG A 167 14.79 -5.82 -4.82
CA ARG A 167 13.62 -6.36 -4.12
C ARG A 167 13.01 -5.33 -3.18
N ARG A 168 13.82 -4.66 -2.39
CA ARG A 168 13.35 -3.62 -1.47
C ARG A 168 12.71 -2.44 -2.19
N ALA A 169 13.27 -2.05 -3.34
CA ALA A 169 12.67 -1.00 -4.18
C ALA A 169 11.28 -1.44 -4.71
N MET A 170 11.15 -2.69 -5.15
CA MET A 170 9.88 -3.27 -5.57
C MET A 170 8.84 -3.29 -4.42
N GLU A 171 9.25 -3.75 -3.24
CA GLU A 171 8.40 -3.75 -2.03
C GLU A 171 7.90 -2.35 -1.68
N GLN A 172 8.75 -1.35 -1.75
CA GLN A 172 8.38 0.04 -1.49
C GLN A 172 7.37 0.60 -2.51
N LYS A 173 7.46 0.20 -3.80
CA LYS A 173 6.48 0.57 -4.82
C LYS A 173 5.09 0.07 -4.41
N VAL A 174 5.00 -1.22 -4.02
CA VAL A 174 3.72 -1.83 -3.61
C VAL A 174 3.19 -1.21 -2.32
N GLN A 175 4.03 -1.04 -1.31
CA GLN A 175 3.65 -0.41 -0.05
C GLN A 175 3.03 0.97 -0.27
N LYS A 176 3.62 1.78 -1.14
CA LYS A 176 3.11 3.12 -1.45
C LYS A 176 1.79 3.11 -2.22
N ALA A 177 1.54 2.08 -3.02
CA ALA A 177 0.32 1.95 -3.83
C ALA A 177 -0.85 1.31 -3.05
N THR A 178 -0.58 0.61 -1.97
CA THR A 178 -1.62 -0.03 -1.14
C THR A 178 -2.58 1.01 -0.53
N LEU A 179 -3.86 0.63 -0.38
CA LEU A 179 -4.85 1.49 0.27
C LEU A 179 -4.36 1.93 1.66
N PRO A 180 -4.28 3.25 1.93
CA PRO A 180 -3.82 3.73 3.22
C PRO A 180 -4.89 3.48 4.28
N GLU A 181 -4.49 2.88 5.40
CA GLU A 181 -5.39 2.60 6.52
C GLU A 181 -5.49 3.79 7.49
N GLY A 182 -6.49 3.74 8.37
CA GLY A 182 -6.77 4.77 9.37
C GLY A 182 -7.70 5.86 8.86
N ASP A 183 -7.73 6.99 9.55
CA ASP A 183 -8.57 8.14 9.20
C ASP A 183 -7.93 8.96 8.09
N ARG A 184 -8.58 9.02 6.91
CA ARG A 184 -8.04 9.66 5.70
C ARG A 184 -8.99 10.72 5.15
N ALA A 185 -8.41 11.80 4.65
CA ALA A 185 -9.16 12.80 3.88
C ALA A 185 -9.50 12.22 2.50
N LEU A 186 -10.71 12.54 2.01
CA LEU A 186 -11.18 12.10 0.70
C LEU A 186 -10.96 13.18 -0.36
N PRO A 187 -10.70 12.83 -1.64
CA PRO A 187 -10.65 11.45 -2.17
C PRO A 187 -9.35 10.73 -1.84
N VAL A 188 -9.41 9.42 -1.75
CA VAL A 188 -8.24 8.55 -1.54
C VAL A 188 -8.42 7.26 -2.32
N ALA A 189 -7.33 6.69 -2.83
CA ALA A 189 -7.35 5.42 -3.55
C ALA A 189 -6.15 4.55 -3.19
N GLY A 190 -6.24 3.27 -3.49
CA GLY A 190 -5.15 2.33 -3.30
C GLY A 190 -5.52 0.90 -3.67
N LEU A 191 -4.52 0.04 -3.62
CA LEU A 191 -4.66 -1.37 -3.98
C LEU A 191 -5.03 -2.22 -2.76
N ILE A 192 -5.90 -3.18 -2.99
CA ILE A 192 -6.24 -4.25 -2.03
C ILE A 192 -5.96 -5.58 -2.70
N PHE A 193 -5.41 -6.50 -1.93
CA PHE A 193 -4.99 -7.83 -2.39
C PHE A 193 -5.92 -8.91 -1.84
N PHE A 194 -6.22 -9.92 -2.67
CA PHE A 194 -7.03 -11.07 -2.27
C PHE A 194 -6.34 -12.35 -2.71
N GLN A 195 -6.20 -13.31 -1.81
CA GLN A 195 -5.49 -14.56 -2.09
C GLN A 195 -6.25 -15.39 -3.13
N TYR A 196 -5.70 -15.50 -4.33
CA TYR A 196 -6.24 -16.29 -5.42
C TYR A 196 -5.15 -16.59 -6.45
N GLY A 197 -4.66 -17.82 -6.47
CA GLY A 197 -3.66 -18.30 -7.44
C GLY A 197 -4.23 -18.94 -8.70
N GLY A 198 -5.54 -18.76 -8.95
CA GLY A 198 -6.20 -19.29 -10.14
C GLY A 198 -6.11 -18.35 -11.34
N ARG A 199 -6.38 -18.86 -12.53
CA ARG A 199 -6.40 -18.04 -13.75
C ARG A 199 -7.59 -17.07 -13.73
N THR A 200 -7.38 -15.81 -14.08
CA THR A 200 -8.45 -14.80 -14.21
C THR A 200 -9.55 -15.21 -15.19
N LYS A 201 -9.18 -15.90 -16.28
CA LYS A 201 -10.15 -16.47 -17.26
C LYS A 201 -11.14 -17.48 -16.67
N ALA A 202 -10.86 -18.04 -15.48
CA ALA A 202 -11.77 -18.94 -14.77
C ALA A 202 -12.81 -18.19 -13.91
N MET A 203 -12.66 -16.90 -13.75
CA MET A 203 -13.60 -16.04 -13.04
C MET A 203 -14.74 -15.65 -13.99
N LYS A 204 -15.98 -15.91 -13.56
CA LYS A 204 -17.20 -15.57 -14.31
C LYS A 204 -17.92 -14.37 -13.71
N SER A 205 -17.77 -14.19 -12.41
CA SER A 205 -18.35 -13.06 -11.69
C SER A 205 -17.46 -12.70 -10.50
N LEU A 206 -17.36 -11.41 -10.21
CA LEU A 206 -16.64 -10.86 -9.10
C LEU A 206 -17.52 -9.85 -8.38
N GLU A 207 -17.54 -9.92 -7.05
CA GLU A 207 -18.22 -8.95 -6.20
C GLU A 207 -17.25 -8.49 -5.11
N LEU A 208 -16.88 -7.21 -5.15
CA LEU A 208 -16.18 -6.58 -4.03
C LEU A 208 -17.23 -6.15 -3.02
N ILE A 209 -17.07 -6.62 -1.80
CA ILE A 209 -17.96 -6.29 -0.68
C ILE A 209 -17.17 -5.40 0.27
N TYR A 210 -17.69 -4.20 0.49
CA TYR A 210 -17.22 -3.28 1.52
C TYR A 210 -18.20 -3.29 2.69
N SER A 211 -17.70 -3.43 3.91
CA SER A 211 -18.50 -3.37 5.14
C SER A 211 -17.67 -2.71 6.24
N GLY A 212 -17.62 -1.38 6.22
CA GLY A 212 -16.80 -0.58 7.12
C GLY A 212 -17.58 0.56 7.77
N PRO A 213 -16.90 1.46 8.49
CA PRO A 213 -17.51 2.56 9.23
C PRO A 213 -18.33 3.53 8.38
N ALA A 214 -18.00 3.70 7.11
CA ALA A 214 -18.74 4.58 6.19
C ALA A 214 -20.07 3.97 5.73
N GLY A 215 -20.26 2.65 5.89
CA GLY A 215 -21.46 1.94 5.48
C GLY A 215 -21.14 0.60 4.81
N LYS A 216 -22.08 0.14 3.99
CA LYS A 216 -21.93 -1.12 3.23
C LYS A 216 -22.18 -0.85 1.75
N ALA A 217 -21.38 -1.50 0.91
CA ALA A 217 -21.54 -1.48 -0.53
C ALA A 217 -21.12 -2.83 -1.13
N THR A 218 -21.77 -3.23 -2.21
CA THR A 218 -21.35 -4.38 -3.03
C THR A 218 -21.19 -3.89 -4.46
N LEU A 219 -20.01 -4.11 -5.01
CA LEU A 219 -19.63 -3.66 -6.35
C LEU A 219 -19.40 -4.89 -7.23
N THR A 220 -20.14 -4.97 -8.35
CA THR A 220 -19.95 -6.03 -9.32
C THR A 220 -18.81 -5.63 -10.26
N LEU A 221 -17.77 -6.45 -10.28
CA LEU A 221 -16.58 -6.27 -11.11
C LEU A 221 -16.61 -7.26 -12.28
N GLN A 222 -15.94 -6.89 -13.35
CA GLN A 222 -15.73 -7.80 -14.51
C GLN A 222 -14.28 -8.30 -14.45
N PRO A 223 -14.07 -9.61 -14.57
CA PRO A 223 -12.75 -10.23 -14.59
C PRO A 223 -11.98 -9.99 -15.88
#